data_795caac0726c1505510dee6177bf3051
#
_entry.id   795caac0726c1505510dee6177bf3051
#
_cell.length_a   1.000
_cell.length_b   1.000
_cell.length_c   1.000
_cell.angle_alpha   90.00
_cell.angle_beta   90.00
_cell.angle_gamma   90.00
#
_symmetry.space_group_name_H-M   'P 1'
#
loop_
_entity.id
_entity.type
_entity.pdbx_description
1 polymer ?
#
loop_
_entity_poly.entity_id
_entity_poly.type
_entity_poly.pdbx_seq_one_letter_code
_entity_poly.pdbx_strand_id
1 'polypeptide(L)'
;MNPLQPDSGVAFTTTVVGSFPRSRELIEATKKHTNGELGKQELDVLLEQATRSIVTQETEAGLDVITDGEQRRSSFVSFVGDKIPGFKVMHITKLNPDAMEILKRNKVQLTYMRAVVSEKLRDAVIAADEFQAARKYSKKQFKVTLPAPYLVMWESWHSKLSKEAYPTPEDFAHDYARLLRKEVLRLKEAGVSFIQIDEPMLGDLTEAGDKPDRYRRVFNELYGQEYRGFKQELKLAVDLLNEATKGVSGVRLGVHMDRWPNKDSPYFDLGYERFLPELLETRTDQFVLEYTSPGTGDPAKLVKAFPDKMEIGLGVISVQDYEVETPETVVSRAKKVLGSIEPERVWLNPDCGFAPGMFRAFPTDIAFAKLKSMTKAAEMLRKEYA
;
A
#
# COMPACT_ATOMS: atom_id res chain seq x y z
N MET A 1 11.73 18.96 -22.44
CA MET A 1 12.15 18.69 -21.07
C MET A 1 12.45 17.20 -20.98
N ASN A 2 13.69 16.84 -20.64
CA ASN A 2 14.05 15.41 -20.44
C ASN A 2 13.10 14.80 -19.40
N PRO A 3 12.54 13.60 -19.63
CA PRO A 3 11.86 12.88 -18.57
C PRO A 3 12.89 12.66 -17.46
N LEU A 4 12.56 13.12 -16.26
CA LEU A 4 13.37 12.95 -15.05
C LEU A 4 13.67 11.44 -14.93
N GLN A 5 14.92 11.08 -15.12
CA GLN A 5 15.37 9.74 -14.75
C GLN A 5 15.14 9.56 -13.25
N PRO A 6 14.72 8.35 -12.81
CA PRO A 6 14.50 8.06 -11.40
C PRO A 6 15.83 7.91 -10.63
N ASP A 7 16.82 8.72 -10.97
CA ASP A 7 18.09 8.71 -10.29
C ASP A 7 18.05 9.80 -9.23
N SER A 8 17.65 9.46 -8.03
CA SER A 8 17.69 10.43 -6.95
C SER A 8 19.12 10.77 -6.61
N GLY A 9 20.10 9.89 -6.83
CA GLY A 9 21.50 10.09 -6.43
C GLY A 9 21.68 10.59 -4.97
N VAL A 10 20.56 10.76 -4.28
CA VAL A 10 20.47 11.29 -2.93
C VAL A 10 20.26 10.13 -1.97
N ALA A 11 21.26 9.90 -1.12
CA ALA A 11 21.16 8.93 -0.05
C ALA A 11 20.00 9.26 0.89
N PHE A 12 19.39 8.22 1.46
CA PHE A 12 18.31 8.35 2.45
C PHE A 12 17.15 9.22 1.98
N THR A 13 16.69 9.00 0.73
CA THR A 13 15.51 9.65 0.18
C THR A 13 14.28 9.38 1.08
N THR A 14 13.51 10.42 1.36
CA THR A 14 12.35 10.35 2.26
C THR A 14 11.03 10.35 1.51
N THR A 15 10.11 9.49 1.92
CA THR A 15 8.74 9.42 1.38
C THR A 15 7.76 8.88 2.44
N VAL A 16 6.48 8.86 2.12
CA VAL A 16 5.44 8.15 2.88
C VAL A 16 5.05 6.85 2.17
N VAL A 17 4.28 5.96 2.81
CA VAL A 17 3.70 4.81 2.12
C VAL A 17 2.61 5.27 1.17
N GLY A 18 1.60 5.98 1.64
CA GLY A 18 0.52 6.49 0.81
C GLY A 18 -0.49 7.27 1.64
N SER A 19 -1.39 6.57 2.31
CA SER A 19 -2.53 7.17 3.01
C SER A 19 -2.12 8.06 4.18
N PHE A 20 -2.75 9.25 4.25
CA PHE A 20 -2.58 10.21 5.33
C PHE A 20 -3.92 10.45 6.07
N PRO A 21 -3.89 10.85 7.36
CA PRO A 21 -5.11 11.06 8.14
C PRO A 21 -6.05 12.08 7.50
N ARG A 22 -7.35 11.78 7.51
CA ARG A 22 -8.39 12.67 7.01
C ARG A 22 -8.94 13.55 8.12
N SER A 23 -9.32 14.78 7.79
CA SER A 23 -10.00 15.66 8.74
C SER A 23 -11.37 15.07 9.14
N ARG A 24 -11.83 15.41 10.35
CA ARG A 24 -13.18 15.01 10.80
C ARG A 24 -14.27 15.52 9.86
N GLU A 25 -14.09 16.75 9.36
CA GLU A 25 -15.00 17.36 8.39
C GLU A 25 -15.13 16.52 7.12
N LEU A 26 -14.00 16.07 6.54
CA LEU A 26 -14.01 15.22 5.34
C LEU A 26 -14.66 13.85 5.62
N ILE A 27 -14.39 13.25 6.77
CA ILE A 27 -15.01 11.97 7.19
C ILE A 27 -16.52 12.13 7.31
N GLU A 28 -17.00 13.21 7.94
CA GLU A 28 -18.43 13.49 8.09
C GLU A 28 -19.10 13.79 6.75
N ALA A 29 -18.45 14.60 5.90
CA ALA A 29 -18.93 14.91 4.56
C ALA A 29 -19.08 13.66 3.70
N THR A 30 -18.10 12.75 3.76
CA THR A 30 -18.17 11.47 3.04
C THR A 30 -19.31 10.60 3.53
N LYS A 31 -19.55 10.53 4.85
CA LYS A 31 -20.71 9.82 5.42
C LYS A 31 -22.04 10.41 4.93
N LYS A 32 -22.17 11.73 4.97
CA LYS A 32 -23.37 12.44 4.48
C LYS A 32 -23.60 12.16 2.99
N HIS A 33 -22.55 12.18 2.20
CA HIS A 33 -22.65 11.86 0.78
C HIS A 33 -23.11 10.40 0.55
N THR A 34 -22.55 9.45 1.28
CA THR A 34 -22.95 8.04 1.21
C THR A 34 -24.42 7.84 1.59
N ASN A 35 -24.95 8.65 2.51
CA ASN A 35 -26.36 8.64 2.92
C ASN A 35 -27.28 9.43 1.97
N GLY A 36 -26.73 10.10 0.94
CA GLY A 36 -27.50 10.96 0.04
C GLY A 36 -27.84 12.35 0.60
N GLU A 37 -27.21 12.74 1.73
CA GLU A 37 -27.44 14.02 2.42
C GLU A 37 -26.52 15.14 1.91
N LEU A 38 -25.46 14.82 1.18
CA LEU A 38 -24.49 15.77 0.61
C LEU A 38 -24.33 15.50 -0.89
N GLY A 39 -24.36 16.57 -1.69
CA GLY A 39 -24.16 16.49 -3.13
C GLY A 39 -22.72 16.15 -3.52
N LYS A 40 -22.55 15.51 -4.69
CA LYS A 40 -21.22 15.16 -5.21
C LYS A 40 -20.31 16.38 -5.36
N GLN A 41 -20.84 17.51 -5.85
CA GLN A 41 -20.07 18.73 -6.07
C GLN A 41 -19.50 19.31 -4.76
N GLU A 42 -20.29 19.26 -3.68
CA GLU A 42 -19.86 19.74 -2.36
C GLU A 42 -18.76 18.83 -1.79
N LEU A 43 -18.91 17.52 -1.93
CA LEU A 43 -17.86 16.56 -1.55
C LEU A 43 -16.59 16.78 -2.36
N ASP A 44 -16.68 16.98 -3.68
CA ASP A 44 -15.52 17.20 -4.56
C ASP A 44 -14.71 18.44 -4.14
N VAL A 45 -15.35 19.50 -3.65
CA VAL A 45 -14.66 20.69 -3.10
C VAL A 45 -13.85 20.33 -1.85
N LEU A 46 -14.44 19.57 -0.93
CA LEU A 46 -13.73 19.15 0.29
C LEU A 46 -12.57 18.19 0.00
N LEU A 47 -12.76 17.28 -0.94
CA LEU A 47 -11.69 16.38 -1.42
C LEU A 47 -10.53 17.14 -2.05
N GLU A 48 -10.81 18.18 -2.83
CA GLU A 48 -9.79 19.04 -3.44
C GLU A 48 -9.01 19.82 -2.35
N GLN A 49 -9.71 20.38 -1.36
CA GLN A 49 -9.08 21.07 -0.23
C GLN A 49 -8.21 20.14 0.60
N ALA A 50 -8.68 18.92 0.88
CA ALA A 50 -7.92 17.90 1.60
C ALA A 50 -6.67 17.49 0.82
N THR A 51 -6.78 17.21 -0.48
CA THR A 51 -5.65 16.88 -1.35
C THR A 51 -4.60 18.00 -1.33
N ARG A 52 -5.03 19.24 -1.50
CA ARG A 52 -4.13 20.41 -1.42
C ARG A 52 -3.43 20.51 -0.08
N SER A 53 -4.18 20.33 1.02
CA SER A 53 -3.64 20.41 2.38
C SER A 53 -2.53 19.38 2.60
N ILE A 54 -2.74 18.12 2.21
CA ILE A 54 -1.75 17.06 2.39
C ILE A 54 -0.50 17.29 1.53
N VAL A 55 -0.66 17.63 0.26
CA VAL A 55 0.47 17.97 -0.62
C VAL A 55 1.31 19.11 -0.03
N THR A 56 0.67 20.11 0.57
CA THR A 56 1.35 21.20 1.27
C THR A 56 2.08 20.68 2.51
N GLN A 57 1.41 19.93 3.38
CA GLN A 57 2.01 19.40 4.61
C GLN A 57 3.20 18.47 4.33
N GLU A 58 3.10 17.54 3.39
CA GLU A 58 4.23 16.67 3.01
C GLU A 58 5.40 17.47 2.43
N THR A 59 5.11 18.52 1.65
CA THR A 59 6.14 19.45 1.13
C THR A 59 6.82 20.23 2.27
N GLU A 60 6.06 20.74 3.24
CA GLU A 60 6.55 21.49 4.40
C GLU A 60 7.27 20.60 5.43
N ALA A 61 6.90 19.32 5.50
CA ALA A 61 7.64 18.34 6.29
C ALA A 61 9.04 18.07 5.73
N GLY A 62 9.32 18.46 4.49
CA GLY A 62 10.60 18.31 3.84
C GLY A 62 10.80 16.98 3.10
N LEU A 63 9.73 16.20 2.88
CA LEU A 63 9.83 14.94 2.13
C LEU A 63 10.42 15.17 0.72
N ASP A 64 11.25 14.24 0.25
CA ASP A 64 11.81 14.28 -1.10
C ASP A 64 10.78 13.87 -2.15
N VAL A 65 10.02 12.81 -1.87
CA VAL A 65 8.94 12.29 -2.72
C VAL A 65 7.64 12.30 -1.92
N ILE A 66 6.61 12.93 -2.47
CA ILE A 66 5.31 13.16 -1.80
C ILE A 66 4.19 12.35 -2.45
N THR A 67 3.02 12.32 -1.78
CA THR A 67 1.81 11.65 -2.27
C THR A 67 0.62 12.62 -2.28
N ASP A 68 -0.55 12.15 -2.67
CA ASP A 68 -1.84 12.85 -2.49
C ASP A 68 -2.52 12.48 -1.16
N GLY A 69 -1.85 11.64 -0.34
CA GLY A 69 -2.37 11.14 0.93
C GLY A 69 -3.60 10.25 0.78
N GLU A 70 -3.93 9.82 -0.43
CA GLU A 70 -5.13 9.01 -0.76
C GLU A 70 -6.44 9.64 -0.28
N GLN A 71 -6.50 10.97 -0.24
CA GLN A 71 -7.61 11.71 0.36
C GLN A 71 -8.93 11.47 -0.37
N ARG A 72 -8.89 11.10 -1.66
CA ARG A 72 -10.05 10.85 -2.51
C ARG A 72 -10.58 9.42 -2.47
N ARG A 73 -9.92 8.52 -1.72
CA ARG A 73 -10.23 7.10 -1.68
C ARG A 73 -11.07 6.72 -0.46
N SER A 74 -12.03 5.83 -0.64
CA SER A 74 -12.80 5.23 0.46
C SER A 74 -11.95 4.32 1.34
N SER A 75 -11.04 3.57 0.72
CA SER A 75 -9.96 2.81 1.35
C SER A 75 -8.85 2.58 0.33
N PHE A 76 -7.67 2.14 0.77
CA PHE A 76 -6.54 1.87 -0.13
C PHE A 76 -6.81 0.74 -1.14
N VAL A 77 -7.76 -0.16 -0.89
CA VAL A 77 -8.11 -1.26 -1.80
C VAL A 77 -9.54 -1.15 -2.36
N SER A 78 -10.55 -0.86 -1.52
CA SER A 78 -11.95 -0.90 -1.98
C SER A 78 -12.32 0.19 -2.98
N PHE A 79 -11.51 1.26 -3.08
CA PHE A 79 -11.75 2.36 -4.04
C PHE A 79 -11.74 1.89 -5.50
N VAL A 80 -11.10 0.77 -5.81
CA VAL A 80 -11.15 0.20 -7.17
C VAL A 80 -12.58 -0.14 -7.59
N GLY A 81 -13.44 -0.49 -6.63
CA GLY A 81 -14.86 -0.74 -6.89
C GLY A 81 -15.66 0.50 -7.26
N ASP A 82 -15.20 1.69 -6.87
CA ASP A 82 -15.79 2.97 -7.25
C ASP A 82 -15.33 3.43 -8.63
N LYS A 83 -14.18 2.93 -9.09
CA LYS A 83 -13.50 3.36 -10.33
C LYS A 83 -13.70 2.41 -11.50
N ILE A 84 -13.67 1.10 -11.26
CA ILE A 84 -13.61 0.08 -12.31
C ILE A 84 -14.99 -0.55 -12.52
N PRO A 85 -15.61 -0.42 -13.70
CA PRO A 85 -16.85 -1.12 -14.01
C PRO A 85 -16.64 -2.65 -13.98
N GLY A 86 -17.58 -3.36 -13.38
CA GLY A 86 -17.54 -4.82 -13.14
C GLY A 86 -17.57 -5.17 -11.66
N PHE A 87 -17.29 -4.21 -10.78
CA PHE A 87 -17.49 -4.35 -9.34
C PHE A 87 -18.88 -3.90 -8.90
N LYS A 88 -19.35 -4.50 -7.81
CA LYS A 88 -20.49 -4.03 -7.00
C LYS A 88 -20.02 -3.78 -5.58
N VAL A 89 -20.26 -2.57 -5.09
CA VAL A 89 -19.98 -2.23 -3.69
C VAL A 89 -21.20 -2.60 -2.85
N MET A 90 -21.00 -3.42 -1.81
CA MET A 90 -22.09 -3.87 -0.96
C MET A 90 -21.61 -4.08 0.49
N HIS A 91 -22.56 -4.05 1.43
CA HIS A 91 -22.27 -4.33 2.82
C HIS A 91 -21.92 -5.82 3.02
N ILE A 92 -20.92 -6.11 3.85
CA ILE A 92 -20.34 -7.44 4.07
C ILE A 92 -21.39 -8.48 4.52
N THR A 93 -22.42 -8.06 5.25
CA THR A 93 -23.52 -8.94 5.69
C THR A 93 -24.42 -9.40 4.55
N LYS A 94 -24.38 -8.73 3.39
CA LYS A 94 -25.05 -9.21 2.17
C LYS A 94 -24.24 -10.32 1.47
N LEU A 95 -22.94 -10.40 1.74
CA LEU A 95 -22.08 -11.47 1.25
C LEU A 95 -22.25 -12.72 2.13
N ASN A 96 -22.21 -12.52 3.44
CA ASN A 96 -22.41 -13.58 4.41
C ASN A 96 -23.15 -13.00 5.63
N PRO A 97 -24.34 -13.52 6.01
CA PRO A 97 -25.10 -13.04 7.17
C PRO A 97 -24.29 -13.09 8.49
N ASP A 98 -23.40 -14.08 8.63
CA ASP A 98 -22.56 -14.28 9.82
C ASP A 98 -21.26 -13.48 9.78
N ALA A 99 -21.08 -12.59 8.81
CA ALA A 99 -19.82 -11.87 8.57
C ALA A 99 -19.28 -11.18 9.84
N MET A 100 -20.15 -10.53 10.62
CA MET A 100 -19.73 -9.81 11.81
C MET A 100 -19.19 -10.75 12.90
N GLU A 101 -19.79 -11.95 13.04
CA GLU A 101 -19.32 -12.97 13.96
C GLU A 101 -17.99 -13.58 13.49
N ILE A 102 -17.88 -13.86 12.19
CA ILE A 102 -16.65 -14.36 11.57
C ILE A 102 -15.49 -13.40 11.82
N LEU A 103 -15.67 -12.10 11.58
CA LEU A 103 -14.65 -11.09 11.84
C LEU A 103 -14.26 -11.03 13.33
N LYS A 104 -15.25 -11.02 14.21
CA LYS A 104 -15.03 -10.93 15.66
C LYS A 104 -14.24 -12.13 16.19
N ARG A 105 -14.64 -13.37 15.86
CA ARG A 105 -13.95 -14.59 16.36
C ARG A 105 -12.54 -14.74 15.83
N ASN A 106 -12.27 -14.26 14.58
CA ASN A 106 -10.95 -14.27 13.99
C ASN A 106 -10.11 -13.04 14.37
N LYS A 107 -10.65 -12.08 15.13
CA LYS A 107 -10.00 -10.81 15.51
C LYS A 107 -9.47 -10.05 14.28
N VAL A 108 -10.24 -10.06 13.18
CA VAL A 108 -9.93 -9.36 11.92
C VAL A 108 -10.83 -8.14 11.78
N GLN A 109 -10.24 -7.01 11.41
CA GLN A 109 -10.97 -5.79 11.08
C GLN A 109 -10.93 -5.58 9.57
N LEU A 110 -12.10 -5.54 8.96
CA LEU A 110 -12.29 -5.19 7.55
C LEU A 110 -13.28 -4.03 7.46
N THR A 111 -13.21 -3.29 6.36
CA THR A 111 -14.25 -2.32 6.04
C THR A 111 -15.57 -3.07 5.76
N TYR A 112 -16.69 -2.53 6.24
CA TYR A 112 -17.99 -3.19 6.05
C TYR A 112 -18.52 -3.09 4.63
N MET A 113 -18.11 -2.05 3.89
CA MET A 113 -18.41 -1.94 2.46
C MET A 113 -17.32 -2.62 1.66
N ARG A 114 -17.71 -3.58 0.82
CA ARG A 114 -16.79 -4.40 0.05
C ARG A 114 -17.06 -4.27 -1.43
N ALA A 115 -16.02 -4.11 -2.22
CA ALA A 115 -16.08 -4.17 -3.68
C ALA A 115 -15.97 -5.64 -4.11
N VAL A 116 -17.04 -6.20 -4.66
CA VAL A 116 -17.07 -7.59 -5.16
C VAL A 116 -17.21 -7.57 -6.68
N VAL A 117 -16.33 -8.30 -7.37
CA VAL A 117 -16.42 -8.42 -8.82
C VAL A 117 -17.62 -9.31 -9.18
N SER A 118 -18.51 -8.82 -10.06
CA SER A 118 -19.72 -9.52 -10.47
C SER A 118 -19.91 -9.54 -11.98
N GLU A 119 -19.12 -8.78 -12.72
CA GLU A 119 -19.12 -8.73 -14.19
C GLU A 119 -17.65 -8.68 -14.68
N LYS A 120 -17.44 -8.92 -15.97
CA LYS A 120 -16.12 -8.72 -16.57
C LYS A 120 -15.66 -7.29 -16.38
N LEU A 121 -14.40 -7.12 -15.95
CA LEU A 121 -13.81 -5.81 -15.78
C LEU A 121 -13.71 -5.08 -17.12
N ARG A 122 -13.95 -3.78 -17.04
CA ARG A 122 -13.77 -2.88 -18.19
C ARG A 122 -12.72 -1.84 -17.87
N ASP A 123 -12.02 -1.38 -18.91
CA ASP A 123 -10.95 -0.38 -18.78
C ASP A 123 -11.47 0.90 -18.12
N ALA A 124 -10.69 1.41 -17.17
CA ALA A 124 -10.99 2.62 -16.42
C ALA A 124 -9.70 3.30 -15.95
N VAL A 125 -9.81 4.59 -15.62
CA VAL A 125 -8.77 5.32 -14.90
C VAL A 125 -8.89 4.99 -13.41
N ILE A 126 -7.80 4.55 -12.79
CA ILE A 126 -7.80 4.12 -11.38
C ILE A 126 -7.31 5.24 -10.45
N ALA A 127 -6.10 5.77 -10.71
CA ALA A 127 -5.46 6.76 -9.86
C ALA A 127 -4.82 7.93 -10.64
N ALA A 128 -4.77 7.86 -11.97
CA ALA A 128 -4.15 8.92 -12.78
C ALA A 128 -4.90 10.26 -12.66
N ASP A 129 -6.22 10.24 -12.47
CA ASP A 129 -7.01 11.45 -12.20
C ASP A 129 -6.71 12.06 -10.81
N GLU A 130 -6.46 11.23 -9.79
CA GLU A 130 -6.07 11.66 -8.45
C GLU A 130 -4.69 12.34 -8.49
N PHE A 131 -3.73 11.72 -9.19
CA PHE A 131 -2.42 12.31 -9.42
C PHE A 131 -2.52 13.66 -10.16
N GLN A 132 -3.33 13.75 -11.22
CA GLN A 132 -3.54 15.02 -11.95
C GLN A 132 -4.14 16.11 -11.07
N ALA A 133 -5.01 15.75 -10.12
CA ALA A 133 -5.53 16.68 -9.13
C ALA A 133 -4.47 17.16 -8.14
N ALA A 134 -3.59 16.27 -7.67
CA ALA A 134 -2.57 16.57 -6.66
C ALA A 134 -1.37 17.35 -7.22
N ARG A 135 -0.87 16.99 -8.41
CA ARG A 135 0.33 17.60 -8.99
C ARG A 135 0.26 19.10 -9.25
N LYS A 136 -0.95 19.68 -9.22
CA LYS A 136 -1.17 21.14 -9.36
C LYS A 136 -0.57 21.93 -8.20
N TYR A 137 -0.42 21.29 -7.03
CA TYR A 137 -0.07 21.95 -5.77
C TYR A 137 1.40 21.83 -5.39
N SER A 138 2.18 21.00 -6.10
CA SER A 138 3.63 20.88 -5.86
C SER A 138 4.37 20.51 -7.14
N LYS A 139 5.65 20.94 -7.20
CA LYS A 139 6.59 20.55 -8.24
C LYS A 139 7.50 19.40 -7.80
N LYS A 140 7.34 18.90 -6.58
CA LYS A 140 8.08 17.75 -6.09
C LYS A 140 7.78 16.49 -6.89
N GLN A 141 8.62 15.48 -6.74
CA GLN A 141 8.34 14.14 -7.25
C GLN A 141 7.16 13.53 -6.50
N PHE A 142 6.32 12.83 -7.22
CA PHE A 142 5.16 12.16 -6.66
C PHE A 142 5.31 10.64 -6.72
N LYS A 143 4.88 10.00 -5.65
CA LYS A 143 4.56 8.59 -5.58
C LYS A 143 3.05 8.40 -5.67
N VAL A 144 2.63 7.39 -6.42
CA VAL A 144 1.23 6.94 -6.50
C VAL A 144 1.14 5.48 -6.09
N THR A 145 0.18 5.15 -5.26
CA THR A 145 -0.08 3.80 -4.74
C THR A 145 -1.21 3.13 -5.50
N LEU A 146 -1.08 1.82 -5.72
CA LEU A 146 -2.08 0.99 -6.39
C LEU A 146 -2.20 -0.35 -5.64
N PRO A 147 -3.41 -0.89 -5.42
CA PRO A 147 -3.56 -2.19 -4.77
C PRO A 147 -3.15 -3.33 -5.71
N ALA A 148 -2.40 -4.28 -5.17
CA ALA A 148 -1.88 -5.41 -5.92
C ALA A 148 -2.98 -6.37 -6.38
N PRO A 149 -2.77 -7.08 -7.51
CA PRO A 149 -3.78 -8.00 -8.03
C PRO A 149 -4.08 -9.17 -7.09
N TYR A 150 -3.10 -9.68 -6.38
CA TYR A 150 -3.30 -10.77 -5.43
C TYR A 150 -4.13 -10.31 -4.21
N LEU A 151 -3.85 -9.12 -3.68
CA LEU A 151 -4.69 -8.50 -2.64
C LEU A 151 -6.13 -8.34 -3.11
N VAL A 152 -6.35 -7.73 -4.29
CA VAL A 152 -7.69 -7.48 -4.84
C VAL A 152 -8.43 -8.79 -5.13
N MET A 153 -7.72 -9.84 -5.54
CA MET A 153 -8.28 -11.18 -5.70
C MET A 153 -8.93 -11.68 -4.40
N TRP A 154 -8.18 -11.67 -3.30
CA TRP A 154 -8.67 -12.14 -2.01
C TRP A 154 -9.82 -11.29 -1.47
N GLU A 155 -9.78 -9.98 -1.70
CA GLU A 155 -10.77 -9.05 -1.17
C GLU A 155 -12.03 -8.91 -2.01
N SER A 156 -12.04 -9.37 -3.27
CA SER A 156 -13.11 -9.03 -4.21
C SER A 156 -13.72 -10.18 -4.98
N TRP A 157 -13.09 -11.36 -5.05
CA TRP A 157 -13.71 -12.51 -5.71
C TRP A 157 -14.54 -13.31 -4.71
N HIS A 158 -15.81 -13.60 -5.06
CA HIS A 158 -16.75 -14.34 -4.23
C HIS A 158 -17.31 -15.54 -5.00
N SER A 159 -17.21 -16.74 -4.42
CA SER A 159 -17.53 -18.02 -5.09
C SER A 159 -18.95 -18.12 -5.70
N LYS A 160 -19.91 -17.36 -5.20
CA LYS A 160 -21.30 -17.34 -5.74
C LYS A 160 -21.58 -16.15 -6.65
N LEU A 161 -20.97 -14.97 -6.38
CA LEU A 161 -21.29 -13.74 -7.08
C LEU A 161 -20.37 -13.47 -8.27
N SER A 162 -19.13 -13.96 -8.20
CA SER A 162 -18.11 -13.68 -9.21
C SER A 162 -17.98 -14.78 -10.26
N LYS A 163 -18.43 -16.01 -9.95
CA LYS A 163 -18.15 -17.22 -10.74
C LYS A 163 -18.67 -17.16 -12.17
N GLU A 164 -19.77 -16.46 -12.41
CA GLU A 164 -20.31 -16.31 -13.76
C GLU A 164 -19.40 -15.46 -14.65
N ALA A 165 -18.84 -14.38 -14.10
CA ALA A 165 -17.91 -13.51 -14.80
C ALA A 165 -16.48 -14.10 -14.84
N TYR A 166 -16.04 -14.70 -13.73
CA TYR A 166 -14.71 -15.28 -13.55
C TYR A 166 -14.84 -16.62 -12.84
N PRO A 167 -14.69 -17.76 -13.57
CA PRO A 167 -14.84 -19.10 -13.01
C PRO A 167 -13.93 -19.38 -11.80
N THR A 168 -12.75 -18.79 -11.79
CA THR A 168 -11.76 -18.90 -10.69
C THR A 168 -11.31 -17.53 -10.20
N PRO A 169 -10.84 -17.42 -8.96
CA PRO A 169 -10.24 -16.17 -8.48
C PRO A 169 -8.98 -15.77 -9.27
N GLU A 170 -8.23 -16.75 -9.79
CA GLU A 170 -7.05 -16.51 -10.62
C GLU A 170 -7.41 -15.85 -11.94
N ASP A 171 -8.47 -16.31 -12.62
CA ASP A 171 -8.96 -15.69 -13.86
C ASP A 171 -9.26 -14.20 -13.67
N PHE A 172 -9.86 -13.86 -12.52
CA PHE A 172 -10.11 -12.47 -12.13
C PHE A 172 -8.81 -11.72 -11.84
N ALA A 173 -7.90 -12.32 -11.06
CA ALA A 173 -6.64 -11.69 -10.69
C ALA A 173 -5.78 -11.35 -11.91
N HIS A 174 -5.70 -12.24 -12.88
CA HIS A 174 -4.99 -12.00 -14.14
C HIS A 174 -5.64 -10.90 -14.99
N ASP A 175 -6.96 -10.82 -15.01
CA ASP A 175 -7.66 -9.76 -15.74
C ASP A 175 -7.43 -8.39 -15.07
N TYR A 176 -7.51 -8.35 -13.72
CA TYR A 176 -7.18 -7.15 -12.97
C TYR A 176 -5.70 -6.75 -13.14
N ALA A 177 -4.75 -7.70 -13.16
CA ALA A 177 -3.33 -7.42 -13.39
C ALA A 177 -3.09 -6.74 -14.75
N ARG A 178 -3.79 -7.21 -15.82
CA ARG A 178 -3.73 -6.56 -17.14
C ARG A 178 -4.30 -5.14 -17.13
N LEU A 179 -5.38 -4.92 -16.38
CA LEU A 179 -5.97 -3.59 -16.22
C LEU A 179 -5.06 -2.68 -15.40
N LEU A 180 -4.50 -3.18 -14.32
CA LEU A 180 -3.52 -2.45 -13.50
C LEU A 180 -2.29 -2.05 -14.31
N ARG A 181 -1.80 -2.92 -15.20
CA ARG A 181 -0.70 -2.59 -16.11
C ARG A 181 -1.01 -1.39 -17.00
N LYS A 182 -2.24 -1.26 -17.50
CA LYS A 182 -2.65 -0.09 -18.27
C LYS A 182 -2.58 1.17 -17.42
N GLU A 183 -3.01 1.08 -16.16
CA GLU A 183 -2.94 2.22 -15.25
C GLU A 183 -1.51 2.62 -14.90
N VAL A 184 -0.62 1.64 -14.67
CA VAL A 184 0.82 1.89 -14.48
C VAL A 184 1.41 2.65 -15.68
N LEU A 185 1.05 2.28 -16.91
CA LEU A 185 1.48 3.00 -18.10
C LEU A 185 0.89 4.41 -18.19
N ARG A 186 -0.40 4.61 -17.85
CA ARG A 186 -1.03 5.95 -17.77
C ARG A 186 -0.33 6.87 -16.78
N LEU A 187 -0.02 6.34 -15.60
CA LEU A 187 0.68 7.09 -14.56
C LEU A 187 2.09 7.48 -15.00
N LYS A 188 2.82 6.56 -15.64
CA LYS A 188 4.12 6.85 -16.23
C LYS A 188 4.02 7.96 -17.28
N GLU A 189 3.07 7.87 -18.21
CA GLU A 189 2.83 8.88 -19.25
C GLU A 189 2.42 10.24 -18.65
N ALA A 190 1.68 10.22 -17.54
CA ALA A 190 1.32 11.42 -16.79
C ALA A 190 2.52 12.07 -16.07
N GLY A 191 3.67 11.39 -15.96
CA GLY A 191 4.89 11.89 -15.36
C GLY A 191 5.05 11.58 -13.86
N VAL A 192 4.41 10.51 -13.38
CA VAL A 192 4.67 9.97 -12.03
C VAL A 192 6.09 9.43 -11.97
N SER A 193 6.83 9.76 -10.92
CA SER A 193 8.21 9.33 -10.73
C SER A 193 8.34 7.98 -10.03
N PHE A 194 7.38 7.62 -9.18
CA PHE A 194 7.35 6.38 -8.41
C PHE A 194 5.94 5.81 -8.34
N ILE A 195 5.76 4.55 -8.77
CA ILE A 195 4.51 3.80 -8.65
C ILE A 195 4.74 2.67 -7.66
N GLN A 196 3.99 2.67 -6.56
CA GLN A 196 4.03 1.64 -5.52
C GLN A 196 2.82 0.72 -5.66
N ILE A 197 3.05 -0.58 -5.65
CA ILE A 197 2.00 -1.60 -5.65
C ILE A 197 1.92 -2.18 -4.24
N ASP A 198 0.77 -2.04 -3.58
CA ASP A 198 0.56 -2.43 -2.19
C ASP A 198 0.09 -3.89 -2.11
N GLU A 199 0.92 -4.74 -1.51
CA GLU A 199 0.67 -6.18 -1.35
C GLU A 199 0.80 -6.63 0.12
N PRO A 200 -0.04 -6.10 1.03
CA PRO A 200 0.02 -6.48 2.44
C PRO A 200 -0.32 -7.96 2.69
N MET A 201 -1.08 -8.59 1.79
CA MET A 201 -1.46 -9.99 1.93
C MET A 201 -0.26 -10.94 1.92
N LEU A 202 0.85 -10.57 1.27
CA LEU A 202 2.10 -11.35 1.36
C LEU A 202 2.71 -11.29 2.75
N GLY A 203 2.67 -10.14 3.42
CA GLY A 203 3.22 -9.98 4.77
C GLY A 203 2.64 -10.95 5.80
N ASP A 204 1.38 -11.34 5.65
CA ASP A 204 0.69 -12.31 6.51
C ASP A 204 0.82 -13.78 6.05
N LEU A 205 1.37 -14.02 4.85
CA LEU A 205 1.56 -15.37 4.33
C LEU A 205 2.59 -16.14 5.17
N THR A 206 2.27 -17.34 5.62
CA THR A 206 3.14 -18.12 6.52
C THR A 206 3.42 -19.52 5.99
N GLU A 207 4.65 -20.01 6.22
CA GLU A 207 5.05 -21.40 5.93
C GLU A 207 4.54 -22.43 6.94
N ALA A 208 3.91 -22.00 8.02
CA ALA A 208 3.55 -22.87 9.12
C ALA A 208 2.44 -23.88 8.76
N GLY A 209 2.83 -24.83 7.95
CA GLY A 209 2.00 -25.92 7.47
C GLY A 209 0.96 -25.48 6.44
N ASP A 210 0.14 -26.42 5.99
CA ASP A 210 -0.93 -26.20 5.01
C ASP A 210 -2.13 -25.41 5.58
N LYS A 211 -1.96 -24.74 6.71
CA LYS A 211 -3.05 -23.96 7.33
C LYS A 211 -2.99 -22.51 6.89
N PRO A 212 -4.10 -21.95 6.40
CA PRO A 212 -4.18 -20.56 6.04
C PRO A 212 -4.01 -19.65 7.27
N ASP A 213 -3.38 -18.48 7.07
CA ASP A 213 -3.38 -17.42 8.08
C ASP A 213 -4.81 -16.93 8.39
N ARG A 214 -4.92 -16.00 9.36
CA ARG A 214 -6.23 -15.54 9.82
C ARG A 214 -7.06 -14.83 8.76
N TYR A 215 -6.42 -14.03 7.87
CA TYR A 215 -7.13 -13.32 6.81
C TYR A 215 -7.65 -14.28 5.76
N ARG A 216 -6.84 -15.26 5.33
CA ARG A 216 -7.27 -16.27 4.36
C ARG A 216 -8.36 -17.17 4.92
N ARG A 217 -8.34 -17.50 6.22
CA ARG A 217 -9.47 -18.18 6.88
C ARG A 217 -10.73 -17.34 6.80
N VAL A 218 -10.65 -16.04 7.11
CA VAL A 218 -11.81 -15.13 7.02
C VAL A 218 -12.33 -15.04 5.59
N PHE A 219 -11.48 -14.88 4.60
CA PHE A 219 -11.91 -14.82 3.21
C PHE A 219 -12.45 -16.16 2.69
N ASN A 220 -11.92 -17.30 3.16
CA ASN A 220 -12.51 -18.61 2.89
C ASN A 220 -13.96 -18.67 3.41
N GLU A 221 -14.19 -18.29 4.66
CA GLU A 221 -15.51 -18.31 5.28
C GLU A 221 -16.48 -17.28 4.67
N LEU A 222 -15.99 -16.07 4.36
CA LEU A 222 -16.83 -14.98 3.82
C LEU A 222 -17.11 -15.17 2.33
N TYR A 223 -16.12 -15.56 1.56
CA TYR A 223 -16.15 -15.52 0.10
C TYR A 223 -16.05 -16.89 -0.57
N GLY A 224 -15.73 -17.95 0.19
CA GLY A 224 -15.53 -19.30 -0.33
C GLY A 224 -14.29 -19.42 -1.21
N GLN A 225 -13.23 -18.67 -0.89
CA GLN A 225 -11.93 -18.81 -1.55
C GLN A 225 -11.08 -19.85 -0.82
N GLU A 226 -10.36 -20.68 -1.56
CA GLU A 226 -9.51 -21.73 -1.00
C GLU A 226 -8.05 -21.28 -0.96
N TYR A 227 -7.37 -21.61 0.14
CA TYR A 227 -5.93 -21.41 0.30
C TYR A 227 -5.16 -22.57 -0.33
N ARG A 228 -4.20 -22.25 -1.18
CA ARG A 228 -3.45 -23.24 -2.01
C ARG A 228 -2.14 -23.70 -1.36
N GLY A 229 -1.77 -23.15 -0.22
CA GLY A 229 -0.49 -23.36 0.44
C GLY A 229 0.55 -22.29 0.10
N PHE A 230 1.51 -22.11 1.02
CA PHE A 230 2.48 -21.01 1.01
C PHE A 230 3.17 -20.79 -0.35
N LYS A 231 3.77 -21.84 -0.90
CA LYS A 231 4.55 -21.73 -2.14
C LYS A 231 3.69 -21.35 -3.36
N GLN A 232 2.49 -21.92 -3.45
CA GLN A 232 1.59 -21.62 -4.57
C GLN A 232 1.04 -20.19 -4.48
N GLU A 233 0.68 -19.74 -3.28
CA GLU A 233 0.21 -18.38 -3.05
C GLU A 233 1.30 -17.35 -3.32
N LEU A 234 2.52 -17.59 -2.83
CA LEU A 234 3.67 -16.71 -3.08
C LEU A 234 3.98 -16.61 -4.57
N LYS A 235 4.05 -17.77 -5.25
CA LYS A 235 4.28 -17.79 -6.69
C LYS A 235 3.19 -17.03 -7.45
N LEU A 236 1.92 -17.25 -7.12
CA LEU A 236 0.81 -16.54 -7.77
C LEU A 236 0.93 -15.02 -7.58
N ALA A 237 1.22 -14.54 -6.37
CA ALA A 237 1.40 -13.13 -6.10
C ALA A 237 2.55 -12.52 -6.91
N VAL A 238 3.71 -13.22 -6.98
CA VAL A 238 4.86 -12.79 -7.79
C VAL A 238 4.52 -12.75 -9.27
N ASP A 239 3.87 -13.79 -9.81
CA ASP A 239 3.45 -13.86 -11.21
C ASP A 239 2.51 -12.70 -11.58
N LEU A 240 1.53 -12.39 -10.70
CA LEU A 240 0.57 -11.29 -10.89
C LEU A 240 1.23 -9.91 -10.83
N LEU A 241 2.17 -9.69 -9.90
CA LEU A 241 2.98 -8.46 -9.84
C LEU A 241 3.80 -8.29 -11.13
N ASN A 242 4.40 -9.36 -11.61
CA ASN A 242 5.17 -9.35 -12.86
C ASN A 242 4.30 -9.09 -14.09
N GLU A 243 3.05 -9.57 -14.10
CA GLU A 243 2.10 -9.28 -15.18
C GLU A 243 1.70 -7.80 -15.16
N ALA A 244 1.41 -7.24 -13.99
CA ALA A 244 1.03 -5.85 -13.81
C ALA A 244 2.16 -4.86 -14.18
N THR A 245 3.42 -5.27 -14.09
CA THR A 245 4.59 -4.43 -14.37
C THR A 245 5.31 -4.78 -15.68
N LYS A 246 4.78 -5.74 -16.45
CA LYS A 246 5.43 -6.25 -17.67
C LYS A 246 5.73 -5.17 -18.69
N GLY A 247 7.02 -5.00 -19.04
CA GLY A 247 7.48 -4.05 -20.04
C GLY A 247 7.43 -2.58 -19.61
N VAL A 248 7.18 -2.31 -18.32
CA VAL A 248 7.29 -0.97 -17.74
C VAL A 248 8.76 -0.65 -17.46
N SER A 249 9.20 0.54 -17.83
CA SER A 249 10.54 1.08 -17.57
C SER A 249 10.49 2.60 -17.53
N GLY A 250 11.52 3.25 -16.98
CA GLY A 250 11.60 4.72 -16.93
C GLY A 250 10.66 5.37 -15.90
N VAL A 251 10.17 4.58 -14.95
CA VAL A 251 9.48 4.99 -13.73
C VAL A 251 9.93 4.02 -12.63
N ARG A 252 10.14 4.48 -11.40
CA ARG A 252 10.46 3.59 -10.29
C ARG A 252 9.24 2.77 -9.91
N LEU A 253 9.44 1.46 -9.78
CA LEU A 253 8.41 0.52 -9.33
C LEU A 253 8.76 0.03 -7.92
N GLY A 254 7.82 0.13 -6.98
CA GLY A 254 7.96 -0.40 -5.64
C GLY A 254 6.86 -1.40 -5.30
N VAL A 255 7.18 -2.35 -4.42
CA VAL A 255 6.19 -3.24 -3.79
C VAL A 255 6.20 -2.97 -2.30
N HIS A 256 5.05 -2.56 -1.77
CA HIS A 256 4.89 -2.38 -0.33
C HIS A 256 4.28 -3.64 0.30
N MET A 257 4.93 -4.09 1.35
CA MET A 257 4.43 -5.15 2.21
C MET A 257 4.53 -4.69 3.66
N ASP A 258 3.47 -4.86 4.39
CA ASP A 258 3.44 -4.71 5.84
C ASP A 258 3.01 -6.02 6.50
N ARG A 259 3.19 -6.07 7.78
CA ARG A 259 2.71 -7.14 8.63
C ARG A 259 1.79 -6.50 9.62
N TRP A 260 0.50 -6.61 9.38
CA TRP A 260 -0.47 -6.12 10.35
C TRP A 260 -0.13 -6.69 11.75
N PRO A 261 0.33 -5.86 12.72
CA PRO A 261 0.92 -6.36 13.96
C PRO A 261 -0.12 -7.12 14.77
N ASN A 262 -0.03 -8.43 14.70
CA ASN A 262 -0.78 -9.31 15.57
C ASN A 262 0.19 -9.99 16.54
N LYS A 263 0.42 -9.35 17.67
CA LYS A 263 1.27 -9.89 18.76
C LYS A 263 0.83 -11.29 19.24
N ASP A 264 -0.42 -11.65 18.98
CA ASP A 264 -0.99 -12.96 19.32
C ASP A 264 -0.78 -14.02 18.21
N SER A 265 -0.15 -13.67 17.10
CA SER A 265 0.14 -14.62 16.03
C SER A 265 1.32 -15.52 16.42
N PRO A 266 1.20 -16.85 16.37
CA PRO A 266 2.33 -17.75 16.61
C PRO A 266 3.45 -17.63 15.54
N TYR A 267 3.21 -16.88 14.46
CA TYR A 267 4.14 -16.63 13.35
C TYR A 267 4.70 -15.21 13.37
N PHE A 268 4.61 -14.57 14.53
CA PHE A 268 4.98 -13.19 14.71
C PHE A 268 6.48 -12.90 14.42
N ASP A 269 7.35 -13.89 14.64
CA ASP A 269 8.81 -13.73 14.52
C ASP A 269 9.39 -14.11 13.14
N LEU A 270 8.54 -14.34 12.13
CA LEU A 270 9.01 -14.68 10.79
C LEU A 270 9.28 -13.41 9.98
N GLY A 271 10.55 -13.09 9.73
CA GLY A 271 10.99 -11.97 8.90
C GLY A 271 10.62 -12.09 7.42
N TYR A 272 10.90 -11.05 6.65
CA TYR A 272 10.65 -11.04 5.20
C TYR A 272 11.59 -11.99 4.43
N GLU A 273 12.68 -12.43 5.03
CA GLU A 273 13.63 -13.37 4.43
C GLU A 273 12.99 -14.71 4.03
N ARG A 274 11.86 -15.07 4.65
CA ARG A 274 11.10 -16.29 4.31
C ARG A 274 10.51 -16.30 2.91
N PHE A 275 10.41 -15.13 2.28
CA PHE A 275 9.90 -14.99 0.91
C PHE A 275 10.99 -15.09 -0.15
N LEU A 276 12.26 -15.27 0.27
CA LEU A 276 13.38 -15.45 -0.64
C LEU A 276 13.51 -16.92 -1.06
N PRO A 277 13.91 -17.20 -2.32
CA PRO A 277 14.29 -16.21 -3.34
C PRO A 277 13.12 -15.65 -4.15
N GLU A 278 11.91 -16.19 -4.04
CA GLU A 278 10.78 -15.93 -4.93
C GLU A 278 10.44 -14.44 -5.02
N LEU A 279 10.53 -13.70 -3.90
CA LEU A 279 10.27 -12.26 -3.89
C LEU A 279 11.22 -11.48 -4.83
N LEU A 280 12.47 -11.95 -4.98
CA LEU A 280 13.46 -11.32 -5.86
C LEU A 280 13.19 -11.58 -7.35
N GLU A 281 12.25 -12.45 -7.69
CA GLU A 281 11.80 -12.66 -9.08
C GLU A 281 10.81 -11.57 -9.53
N THR A 282 10.35 -10.70 -8.61
CA THR A 282 9.47 -9.58 -8.96
C THR A 282 10.22 -8.52 -9.77
N ARG A 283 9.52 -7.94 -10.75
CA ARG A 283 10.03 -6.81 -11.55
C ARG A 283 9.78 -5.51 -10.79
N THR A 284 10.55 -5.31 -9.74
CA THR A 284 10.46 -4.12 -8.89
C THR A 284 11.86 -3.54 -8.68
N ASP A 285 11.92 -2.22 -8.48
CA ASP A 285 13.15 -1.51 -8.16
C ASP A 285 13.34 -1.38 -6.65
N GLN A 286 12.24 -1.43 -5.87
CA GLN A 286 12.27 -1.20 -4.43
C GLN A 286 11.25 -2.06 -3.69
N PHE A 287 11.64 -2.61 -2.54
CA PHE A 287 10.72 -3.13 -1.54
C PHE A 287 10.53 -2.11 -0.42
N VAL A 288 9.27 -1.73 -0.16
CA VAL A 288 8.87 -0.80 0.91
C VAL A 288 8.30 -1.62 2.07
N LEU A 289 9.05 -1.70 3.18
CA LEU A 289 8.81 -2.70 4.21
C LEU A 289 8.70 -2.09 5.61
N GLU A 290 7.85 -2.70 6.44
CA GLU A 290 7.70 -2.39 7.86
C GLU A 290 8.86 -2.97 8.68
N TYR A 291 9.50 -2.15 9.54
CA TYR A 291 10.59 -2.60 10.40
C TYR A 291 10.60 -2.03 11.83
N THR A 292 9.60 -1.23 12.22
CA THR A 292 9.53 -0.76 13.61
C THR A 292 8.79 -1.73 14.52
N SER A 293 7.95 -2.61 13.94
CA SER A 293 7.19 -3.62 14.69
C SER A 293 8.06 -4.84 15.01
N PRO A 294 7.87 -5.47 16.18
CA PRO A 294 8.52 -6.72 16.49
C PRO A 294 8.19 -7.83 15.49
N GLY A 295 9.13 -8.74 15.23
CA GLY A 295 8.93 -9.90 14.37
C GLY A 295 9.06 -9.64 12.87
N THR A 296 9.45 -8.43 12.43
CA THR A 296 9.68 -8.10 11.02
C THR A 296 11.03 -8.63 10.49
N GLY A 297 11.82 -9.26 11.35
CA GLY A 297 13.13 -9.80 10.97
C GLY A 297 14.27 -8.78 11.07
N ASP A 298 15.39 -9.13 10.47
CA ASP A 298 16.59 -8.29 10.43
C ASP A 298 16.73 -7.69 9.02
N PRO A 299 16.52 -6.38 8.85
CA PRO A 299 16.63 -5.76 7.53
C PRO A 299 18.02 -5.93 6.89
N ALA A 300 19.09 -6.03 7.69
CA ALA A 300 20.43 -6.25 7.16
C ALA A 300 20.60 -7.63 6.51
N LYS A 301 19.89 -8.64 7.00
CA LYS A 301 19.89 -9.96 6.36
C LYS A 301 19.16 -9.94 5.02
N LEU A 302 18.01 -9.27 4.97
CA LEU A 302 17.23 -9.17 3.75
C LEU A 302 18.01 -8.45 2.64
N VAL A 303 18.57 -7.25 2.92
CA VAL A 303 19.26 -6.45 1.89
C VAL A 303 20.55 -7.09 1.37
N LYS A 304 21.18 -8.01 2.13
CA LYS A 304 22.33 -8.81 1.62
C LYS A 304 21.96 -9.71 0.45
N ALA A 305 20.71 -10.09 0.32
CA ALA A 305 20.22 -10.91 -0.79
C ALA A 305 19.77 -10.05 -1.99
N PHE A 306 19.72 -8.73 -1.86
CA PHE A 306 19.25 -7.86 -2.94
C PHE A 306 20.24 -7.83 -4.10
N PRO A 307 19.76 -7.98 -5.34
CA PRO A 307 20.58 -7.75 -6.51
C PRO A 307 21.07 -6.29 -6.55
N ASP A 308 22.14 -6.06 -7.33
CA ASP A 308 22.62 -4.72 -7.62
C ASP A 308 21.47 -3.80 -8.06
N LYS A 309 21.45 -2.57 -7.55
CA LYS A 309 20.44 -1.53 -7.81
C LYS A 309 19.07 -1.71 -7.16
N MET A 310 18.76 -2.86 -6.55
CA MET A 310 17.50 -2.99 -5.80
C MET A 310 17.58 -2.15 -4.51
N GLU A 311 16.55 -1.37 -4.27
CA GLU A 311 16.45 -0.43 -3.16
C GLU A 311 15.59 -1.00 -2.03
N ILE A 312 15.78 -0.47 -0.83
CA ILE A 312 14.87 -0.68 0.30
C ILE A 312 14.21 0.65 0.71
N GLY A 313 12.87 0.65 0.76
CA GLY A 313 12.10 1.61 1.53
C GLY A 313 11.98 1.07 2.95
N LEU A 314 12.84 1.56 3.83
CA LEU A 314 12.94 1.08 5.20
C LEU A 314 11.93 1.79 6.10
N GLY A 315 11.01 1.04 6.69
CA GLY A 315 10.10 1.52 7.71
C GLY A 315 10.86 1.92 8.97
N VAL A 316 10.92 3.22 9.25
CA VAL A 316 11.66 3.79 10.39
C VAL A 316 10.77 4.58 11.34
N ILE A 317 9.50 4.77 10.98
CA ILE A 317 8.47 5.47 11.74
C ILE A 317 7.31 4.51 12.01
N SER A 318 6.95 4.32 13.28
CA SER A 318 5.79 3.53 13.66
C SER A 318 4.49 4.28 13.34
N VAL A 319 3.51 3.55 12.79
CA VAL A 319 2.13 4.04 12.62
C VAL A 319 1.16 3.37 13.61
N GLN A 320 1.70 2.61 14.58
CA GLN A 320 0.90 1.85 15.55
C GLN A 320 0.62 2.63 16.84
N ASP A 321 1.40 3.65 17.11
CA ASP A 321 1.33 4.49 18.30
C ASP A 321 1.44 5.98 17.93
N TYR A 322 1.20 6.83 18.93
CA TYR A 322 1.25 8.29 18.80
C TYR A 322 2.53 8.92 19.33
N GLU A 323 3.50 8.11 19.76
CA GLU A 323 4.80 8.60 20.15
C GLU A 323 5.56 9.10 18.93
N VAL A 324 6.06 10.33 18.98
CA VAL A 324 6.89 10.89 17.92
C VAL A 324 8.33 10.46 18.15
N GLU A 325 8.86 9.66 17.25
CA GLU A 325 10.26 9.23 17.29
C GLU A 325 11.20 10.43 17.22
N THR A 326 12.29 10.39 18.01
CA THR A 326 13.35 11.39 17.85
C THR A 326 14.15 11.12 16.56
N PRO A 327 14.77 12.16 15.96
CA PRO A 327 15.63 11.94 14.79
C PRO A 327 16.74 10.92 15.05
N GLU A 328 17.30 10.88 16.27
CA GLU A 328 18.35 9.93 16.68
C GLU A 328 17.81 8.48 16.67
N THR A 329 16.58 8.28 17.10
CA THR A 329 15.93 6.96 17.04
C THR A 329 15.80 6.50 15.58
N VAL A 330 15.35 7.38 14.69
CA VAL A 330 15.23 7.10 13.25
C VAL A 330 16.61 6.82 12.64
N VAL A 331 17.62 7.61 12.95
CA VAL A 331 19.02 7.37 12.54
C VAL A 331 19.49 6.00 12.99
N SER A 332 19.25 5.62 14.25
CA SER A 332 19.64 4.31 14.79
C SER A 332 18.97 3.15 14.04
N ARG A 333 17.67 3.31 13.67
CA ARG A 333 16.95 2.31 12.86
C ARG A 333 17.53 2.21 11.46
N ALA A 334 17.80 3.34 10.79
CA ALA A 334 18.38 3.36 9.45
C ALA A 334 19.79 2.74 9.39
N LYS A 335 20.60 2.96 10.42
CA LYS A 335 21.96 2.38 10.49
C LYS A 335 22.01 0.87 10.56
N LYS A 336 20.90 0.19 10.87
CA LYS A 336 20.86 -1.29 10.89
C LYS A 336 21.15 -1.93 9.53
N VAL A 337 20.85 -1.25 8.43
CA VAL A 337 21.09 -1.79 7.08
C VAL A 337 22.44 -1.36 6.49
N LEU A 338 23.05 -0.30 7.02
CA LEU A 338 24.32 0.22 6.51
C LEU A 338 25.46 -0.78 6.75
N GLY A 339 26.36 -0.86 5.78
CA GLY A 339 27.37 -1.92 5.72
C GLY A 339 26.89 -3.21 5.04
N SER A 340 25.59 -3.30 4.70
CA SER A 340 25.01 -4.38 3.91
C SER A 340 24.39 -3.90 2.58
N ILE A 341 24.17 -2.58 2.45
CA ILE A 341 23.65 -1.92 1.26
C ILE A 341 24.20 -0.49 1.22
N GLU A 342 24.34 0.06 0.03
CA GLU A 342 24.82 1.43 -0.19
C GLU A 342 23.77 2.46 0.29
N PRO A 343 24.18 3.59 0.89
CA PRO A 343 23.28 4.63 1.41
C PRO A 343 22.26 5.16 0.37
N GLU A 344 22.66 5.26 -0.89
CA GLU A 344 21.81 5.74 -2.00
C GLU A 344 20.64 4.79 -2.31
N ARG A 345 20.76 3.53 -1.90
CA ARG A 345 19.73 2.50 -2.08
C ARG A 345 18.78 2.39 -0.88
N VAL A 346 19.00 3.19 0.17
CA VAL A 346 18.16 3.22 1.37
C VAL A 346 17.25 4.42 1.32
N TRP A 347 15.93 4.17 1.29
CA TRP A 347 14.91 5.18 1.46
C TRP A 347 14.31 5.08 2.85
N LEU A 348 13.85 6.19 3.40
CA LEU A 348 13.20 6.24 4.70
C LEU A 348 11.70 6.50 4.52
N ASN A 349 10.88 5.69 5.15
CA ASN A 349 9.43 5.83 5.15
C ASN A 349 8.82 5.37 6.49
N PRO A 350 7.57 5.72 6.77
CA PRO A 350 6.78 5.06 7.82
C PRO A 350 6.59 3.57 7.48
N ASP A 351 6.28 2.76 8.49
CA ASP A 351 6.03 1.33 8.33
C ASP A 351 4.88 1.01 7.37
N CYS A 352 3.85 1.83 7.41
CA CYS A 352 2.64 1.69 6.61
C CYS A 352 2.02 3.07 6.39
N GLY A 353 0.88 3.15 5.70
CA GLY A 353 0.06 4.34 5.65
C GLY A 353 -0.53 4.71 7.02
N PHE A 354 -0.59 5.99 7.35
CA PHE A 354 -1.16 6.46 8.63
C PHE A 354 -2.66 6.20 8.72
N ALA A 355 -3.38 6.16 7.61
CA ALA A 355 -4.83 5.99 7.56
C ALA A 355 -5.27 5.17 6.34
N PRO A 356 -4.97 3.86 6.29
CA PRO A 356 -5.29 3.00 5.14
C PRO A 356 -6.80 2.81 4.90
N GLY A 357 -7.63 3.17 5.87
CA GLY A 357 -9.08 3.21 5.75
C GLY A 357 -9.63 4.56 6.20
N MET A 358 -10.74 5.01 5.58
CA MET A 358 -11.33 6.33 5.82
C MET A 358 -11.66 6.61 7.30
N PHE A 359 -11.94 5.58 8.07
CA PHE A 359 -12.39 5.72 9.47
C PHE A 359 -11.27 5.48 10.49
N ARG A 360 -10.04 5.22 10.05
CA ARG A 360 -8.92 5.13 10.99
C ARG A 360 -8.57 6.54 11.46
N ALA A 361 -8.85 6.82 12.71
CA ALA A 361 -8.48 8.09 13.34
C ALA A 361 -7.01 8.03 13.78
N PHE A 362 -6.14 8.69 13.05
CA PHE A 362 -4.78 9.00 13.48
C PHE A 362 -4.66 10.53 13.55
N PRO A 363 -4.08 11.11 14.63
CA PRO A 363 -3.93 12.56 14.75
C PRO A 363 -3.00 13.11 13.65
N THR A 364 -3.51 14.07 12.88
CA THR A 364 -2.77 14.65 11.74
C THR A 364 -1.51 15.39 12.17
N ASP A 365 -1.57 16.08 13.30
CA ASP A 365 -0.44 16.80 13.90
C ASP A 365 0.68 15.85 14.34
N ILE A 366 0.33 14.69 14.89
CA ILE A 366 1.31 13.65 15.25
C ILE A 366 1.92 13.04 13.98
N ALA A 367 1.11 12.71 12.97
CA ALA A 367 1.63 12.21 11.71
C ALA A 367 2.63 13.19 11.09
N PHE A 368 2.29 14.48 11.06
CA PHE A 368 3.17 15.52 10.55
C PHE A 368 4.45 15.68 11.37
N ALA A 369 4.36 15.62 12.71
CA ALA A 369 5.54 15.66 13.58
C ALA A 369 6.47 14.47 13.35
N LYS A 370 5.92 13.27 13.17
CA LYS A 370 6.69 12.06 12.83
C LYS A 370 7.42 12.21 11.48
N LEU A 371 6.77 12.78 10.46
CA LEU A 371 7.43 13.05 9.17
C LEU A 371 8.57 14.06 9.30
N LYS A 372 8.39 15.13 10.09
CA LYS A 372 9.49 16.09 10.37
C LYS A 372 10.67 15.46 11.09
N SER A 373 10.42 14.55 12.01
CA SER A 373 11.48 13.81 12.68
C SER A 373 12.25 12.94 11.69
N MET A 374 11.55 12.25 10.78
CA MET A 374 12.16 11.41 9.75
C MET A 374 13.00 12.23 8.76
N THR A 375 12.51 13.35 8.28
CA THR A 375 13.27 14.20 7.35
C THR A 375 14.50 14.80 8.02
N LYS A 376 14.40 15.16 9.30
CA LYS A 376 15.56 15.60 10.09
C LYS A 376 16.61 14.51 10.25
N ALA A 377 16.18 13.27 10.50
CA ALA A 377 17.08 12.12 10.56
C ALA A 377 17.80 11.87 9.21
N ALA A 378 17.07 12.01 8.08
CA ALA A 378 17.69 11.92 6.75
C ALA A 378 18.77 12.99 6.53
N GLU A 379 18.54 14.24 6.96
CA GLU A 379 19.56 15.28 6.93
C GLU A 379 20.80 14.94 7.76
N MET A 380 20.63 14.34 8.95
CA MET A 380 21.73 13.90 9.81
C MET A 380 22.54 12.79 9.15
N LEU A 381 21.86 11.79 8.60
CA LEU A 381 22.49 10.68 7.87
C LEU A 381 23.24 11.17 6.63
N ARG A 382 22.66 12.04 5.83
CA ARG A 382 23.30 12.63 4.64
C ARG A 382 24.59 13.37 5.00
N LYS A 383 24.63 14.09 6.14
CA LYS A 383 25.83 14.76 6.62
C LYS A 383 26.93 13.81 7.09
N GLU A 384 26.56 12.64 7.59
CA GLU A 384 27.50 11.64 8.10
C GLU A 384 28.08 10.78 6.97
N TYR A 385 27.31 10.55 5.90
CA TYR A 385 27.67 9.64 4.80
C TYR A 385 27.90 10.35 3.45
N ALA A 386 27.95 11.70 3.45
CA ALA A 386 28.27 12.53 2.27
C ALA A 386 29.74 12.47 1.88
#